data_2487d61b451c54499fc4d68f2a8fa9ef
#
_entry.id   2487d61b451c54499fc4d68f2a8fa9ef
#
_cell.length_a   1.000
_cell.length_b   1.000
_cell.length_c   1.000
_cell.angle_alpha   90.00
_cell.angle_beta   90.00
_cell.angle_gamma   90.00
#
_symmetry.space_group_name_H-M   'P 1'
#
loop_
_entity.id
_entity.type
_entity.pdbx_description
1 polymer ?
#
loop_
_entity_poly.entity_id
_entity_poly.type
_entity_poly.pdbx_seq_one_letter_code
_entity_poly.pdbx_strand_id
1 'polypeptide(L)'
;IAARTLHRSAVAMMGLLGLDPVWVSCPAASREEEGIVGICLPPSPQSVEAALREHRDAAAVYITSPDYFGQMADIAAIAEICHRYSTLLLVDNAHGAHLNLFRAAMHPMQLGADLCADSLHKNLPALTGAAALHMADPDMREEALYAMSLFGSSSPSYLIMLSADMALEQMEGGGVEGMTRLAQWVHEQKGRAARRGYQIVRTFLCDPIRLTVGFASMGCTARQFGEWIRLRG
;
A
#
# COMPACT_ATOMS: atom_id res chain seq x y z
N ILE A 1 2.40 -13.71 -10.73
CA ILE A 1 1.09 -13.03 -10.88
C ILE A 1 1.23 -11.63 -10.29
N ALA A 2 0.72 -10.60 -10.97
CA ALA A 2 0.89 -9.22 -10.57
C ALA A 2 -0.39 -8.39 -10.75
N ALA A 3 -0.71 -7.52 -9.78
CA ALA A 3 -1.78 -6.53 -9.93
C ALA A 3 -1.35 -5.40 -10.88
N ARG A 4 -2.29 -4.77 -11.58
CA ARG A 4 -1.97 -3.68 -12.53
C ARG A 4 -1.70 -2.32 -11.84
N THR A 5 -1.90 -2.21 -10.54
CA THR A 5 -1.67 -1.00 -9.73
C THR A 5 -0.26 -0.92 -9.12
N LEU A 6 0.72 -1.57 -9.75
CA LEU A 6 2.09 -1.63 -9.24
C LEU A 6 2.84 -0.31 -9.43
N HIS A 7 3.80 -0.07 -8.54
CA HIS A 7 4.78 0.97 -8.75
C HIS A 7 5.67 0.65 -9.96
N ARG A 8 6.06 1.68 -10.73
CA ARG A 8 6.89 1.53 -11.94
C ARG A 8 8.21 0.77 -11.71
N SER A 9 8.78 0.83 -10.50
CA SER A 9 10.02 0.11 -10.18
C SER A 9 9.82 -1.40 -10.19
N ALA A 10 8.65 -1.90 -9.74
CA ALA A 10 8.34 -3.33 -9.81
C ALA A 10 8.23 -3.80 -11.26
N VAL A 11 7.57 -3.02 -12.12
CA VAL A 11 7.48 -3.33 -13.57
C VAL A 11 8.87 -3.32 -14.22
N ALA A 12 9.70 -2.33 -13.90
CA ALA A 12 11.08 -2.25 -14.42
C ALA A 12 11.93 -3.45 -13.93
N MET A 13 11.76 -3.86 -12.67
CA MET A 13 12.45 -5.01 -12.11
C MET A 13 12.02 -6.33 -12.77
N MET A 14 10.73 -6.50 -13.03
CA MET A 14 10.21 -7.66 -13.78
C MET A 14 10.88 -7.75 -15.17
N GLY A 15 10.98 -6.61 -15.88
CA GLY A 15 11.68 -6.55 -17.16
C GLY A 15 13.17 -6.85 -17.06
N LEU A 16 13.86 -6.34 -16.02
CA LEU A 16 15.29 -6.60 -15.79
C LEU A 16 15.56 -8.07 -15.48
N LEU A 17 14.70 -8.72 -14.74
CA LEU A 17 14.80 -10.14 -14.37
C LEU A 17 14.25 -11.09 -15.44
N GLY A 18 13.71 -10.58 -16.54
CA GLY A 18 13.10 -11.40 -17.60
C GLY A 18 11.84 -12.14 -17.16
N LEU A 19 11.12 -11.60 -16.17
CA LEU A 19 9.88 -12.21 -15.70
C LEU A 19 8.73 -11.87 -16.65
N ASP A 20 7.87 -12.85 -16.92
CA ASP A 20 6.64 -12.68 -17.69
C ASP A 20 5.44 -12.62 -16.72
N PRO A 21 4.94 -11.42 -16.36
CA PRO A 21 3.90 -11.30 -15.37
C PRO A 21 2.52 -11.64 -15.93
N VAL A 22 1.81 -12.51 -15.23
CA VAL A 22 0.36 -12.70 -15.42
C VAL A 22 -0.36 -11.57 -14.69
N TRP A 23 -1.09 -10.74 -15.43
CA TRP A 23 -1.75 -9.56 -14.90
C TRP A 23 -3.13 -9.85 -14.36
N VAL A 24 -3.35 -9.59 -13.07
CA VAL A 24 -4.69 -9.62 -12.48
C VAL A 24 -5.41 -8.31 -12.75
N SER A 25 -6.62 -8.41 -13.27
CA SER A 25 -7.47 -7.25 -13.52
C SER A 25 -7.87 -6.56 -12.22
N CYS A 26 -7.70 -5.25 -12.21
CA CYS A 26 -8.21 -4.38 -11.17
C CYS A 26 -9.45 -3.67 -11.74
N PRO A 27 -10.66 -3.99 -11.29
CA PRO A 27 -11.86 -3.37 -11.84
C PRO A 27 -11.84 -1.86 -11.55
N ALA A 28 -12.40 -1.07 -12.48
CA ALA A 28 -12.61 0.34 -12.21
C ALA A 28 -13.84 0.51 -11.30
N ALA A 29 -13.76 1.42 -10.34
CA ALA A 29 -14.94 1.82 -9.56
C ALA A 29 -15.99 2.42 -10.51
N SER A 30 -17.17 1.83 -10.53
CA SER A 30 -18.28 2.21 -11.45
C SER A 30 -19.47 2.80 -10.71
N ARG A 31 -19.51 2.69 -9.38
CA ARG A 31 -20.60 3.16 -8.54
C ARG A 31 -20.15 4.29 -7.63
N GLU A 32 -21.00 5.28 -7.39
CA GLU A 32 -20.74 6.33 -6.41
C GLU A 32 -20.54 5.76 -4.98
N GLU A 33 -21.19 4.64 -4.68
CA GLU A 33 -21.08 3.92 -3.41
C GLU A 33 -19.68 3.35 -3.18
N GLU A 34 -18.94 3.05 -4.27
CA GLU A 34 -17.56 2.55 -4.23
C GLU A 34 -16.53 3.69 -4.15
N GLY A 35 -16.96 4.94 -4.23
CA GLY A 35 -16.11 6.13 -4.16
C GLY A 35 -16.01 6.90 -5.46
N ILE A 36 -14.81 7.30 -5.85
CA ILE A 36 -14.58 8.10 -7.06
C ILE A 36 -14.63 7.20 -8.28
N VAL A 37 -15.55 7.47 -9.18
CA VAL A 37 -15.70 6.74 -10.44
C VAL A 37 -14.43 6.85 -11.30
N GLY A 38 -14.02 5.72 -11.88
CA GLY A 38 -12.88 5.64 -12.80
C GLY A 38 -11.52 5.37 -12.14
N ILE A 39 -11.44 5.25 -10.81
CA ILE A 39 -10.21 4.73 -10.18
C ILE A 39 -10.22 3.19 -10.21
N CYS A 40 -9.02 2.59 -10.32
CA CYS A 40 -8.89 1.13 -10.18
C CYS A 40 -9.12 0.73 -8.73
N LEU A 41 -9.90 -0.33 -8.54
CA LEU A 41 -10.03 -0.99 -7.23
C LEU A 41 -8.87 -1.97 -7.03
N PRO A 42 -8.52 -2.32 -5.80
CA PRO A 42 -7.58 -3.40 -5.53
C PRO A 42 -8.03 -4.73 -6.15
N PRO A 43 -7.11 -5.66 -6.45
CA PRO A 43 -7.49 -6.98 -6.92
C PRO A 43 -8.35 -7.70 -5.87
N SER A 44 -9.41 -8.36 -6.32
CA SER A 44 -10.24 -9.17 -5.42
C SER A 44 -9.58 -10.54 -5.15
N PRO A 45 -9.86 -11.16 -3.98
CA PRO A 45 -9.40 -12.52 -3.72
C PRO A 45 -9.80 -13.51 -4.82
N GLN A 46 -11.01 -13.38 -5.37
CA GLN A 46 -11.52 -14.21 -6.45
C GLN A 46 -10.71 -14.06 -7.75
N SER A 47 -10.30 -12.83 -8.09
CA SER A 47 -9.49 -12.59 -9.28
C SER A 47 -8.07 -13.17 -9.15
N VAL A 48 -7.50 -13.12 -7.94
CA VAL A 48 -6.21 -13.76 -7.64
C VAL A 48 -6.33 -15.27 -7.71
N GLU A 49 -7.38 -15.86 -7.11
CA GLU A 49 -7.60 -17.30 -7.18
C GLU A 49 -7.81 -17.81 -8.61
N ALA A 50 -8.55 -17.06 -9.43
CA ALA A 50 -8.73 -17.42 -10.84
C ALA A 50 -7.39 -17.47 -11.59
N ALA A 51 -6.53 -16.47 -11.38
CA ALA A 51 -5.20 -16.45 -11.98
C ALA A 51 -4.32 -17.62 -11.48
N LEU A 52 -4.35 -17.94 -10.20
CA LEU A 52 -3.60 -19.06 -9.63
C LEU A 52 -4.11 -20.46 -10.10
N ARG A 53 -5.39 -20.58 -10.44
CA ARG A 53 -5.93 -21.80 -11.03
C ARG A 53 -5.36 -22.08 -12.42
N GLU A 54 -5.17 -21.02 -13.21
CA GLU A 54 -4.66 -21.10 -14.59
C GLU A 54 -3.12 -21.18 -14.62
N HIS A 55 -2.45 -20.60 -13.62
CA HIS A 55 -0.98 -20.49 -13.54
C HIS A 55 -0.47 -21.10 -12.24
N ARG A 56 -0.51 -22.44 -12.19
CA ARG A 56 -0.12 -23.24 -11.00
C ARG A 56 1.37 -23.19 -10.68
N ASP A 57 2.17 -22.78 -11.64
CA ASP A 57 3.62 -22.60 -11.58
C ASP A 57 4.04 -21.20 -11.13
N ALA A 58 3.09 -20.34 -10.81
CA ALA A 58 3.39 -18.98 -10.34
C ALA A 58 4.17 -19.02 -9.02
N ALA A 59 5.39 -18.48 -9.01
CA ALA A 59 6.23 -18.43 -7.82
C ALA A 59 5.67 -17.46 -6.74
N ALA A 60 5.03 -16.37 -7.16
CA ALA A 60 4.50 -15.38 -6.25
C ALA A 60 3.30 -14.61 -6.82
N VAL A 61 2.51 -14.05 -5.91
CA VAL A 61 1.54 -12.99 -6.18
C VAL A 61 2.11 -11.69 -5.63
N TYR A 62 2.20 -10.65 -6.46
CA TYR A 62 2.71 -9.33 -6.09
C TYR A 62 1.60 -8.28 -6.19
N ILE A 63 1.31 -7.57 -5.11
CA ILE A 63 0.28 -6.54 -5.03
C ILE A 63 0.77 -5.30 -4.28
N THR A 64 0.19 -4.13 -4.57
CA THR A 64 0.39 -2.89 -3.80
C THR A 64 -0.83 -2.66 -2.91
N SER A 65 -0.61 -2.55 -1.59
CA SER A 65 -1.66 -2.28 -0.60
C SER A 65 -1.06 -1.65 0.66
N PRO A 66 -1.49 -0.44 1.06
CA PRO A 66 -2.45 0.44 0.37
C PRO A 66 -1.92 0.98 -0.96
N ASP A 67 -2.83 1.31 -1.87
CA ASP A 67 -2.48 2.05 -3.06
C ASP A 67 -2.31 3.56 -2.76
N TYR A 68 -1.99 4.34 -3.81
CA TYR A 68 -1.82 5.79 -3.69
C TYR A 68 -3.07 6.53 -3.17
N PHE A 69 -4.26 6.01 -3.46
CA PHE A 69 -5.55 6.57 -3.03
C PHE A 69 -5.99 6.12 -1.64
N GLY A 70 -5.23 5.21 -1.02
CA GLY A 70 -5.53 4.64 0.29
C GLY A 70 -6.47 3.44 0.23
N GLN A 71 -6.67 2.84 -0.94
CA GLN A 71 -7.45 1.62 -1.05
C GLN A 71 -6.60 0.42 -0.63
N MET A 72 -7.18 -0.48 0.13
CA MET A 72 -6.50 -1.67 0.65
C MET A 72 -7.11 -2.93 0.05
N ALA A 73 -6.27 -3.88 -0.32
CA ALA A 73 -6.68 -5.23 -0.69
C ALA A 73 -7.04 -6.06 0.54
N ASP A 74 -7.86 -7.08 0.36
CA ASP A 74 -8.11 -8.08 1.40
C ASP A 74 -6.92 -9.05 1.49
N ILE A 75 -5.86 -8.57 2.16
CA ILE A 75 -4.59 -9.30 2.29
C ILE A 75 -4.81 -10.65 2.97
N ALA A 76 -5.66 -10.73 4.00
CA ALA A 76 -5.88 -11.98 4.73
C ALA A 76 -6.48 -13.07 3.82
N ALA A 77 -7.53 -12.73 3.08
CA ALA A 77 -8.14 -13.66 2.14
C ALA A 77 -7.21 -14.02 0.97
N ILE A 78 -6.43 -13.05 0.47
CA ILE A 78 -5.46 -13.30 -0.61
C ILE A 78 -4.31 -14.19 -0.11
N ALA A 79 -3.78 -13.97 1.09
CA ALA A 79 -2.75 -14.79 1.70
C ALA A 79 -3.20 -16.25 1.86
N GLU A 80 -4.41 -16.46 2.40
CA GLU A 80 -5.00 -17.80 2.52
C GLU A 80 -5.08 -18.51 1.16
N ILE A 81 -5.48 -17.78 0.12
CA ILE A 81 -5.52 -18.30 -1.24
C ILE A 81 -4.11 -18.65 -1.72
N CYS A 82 -3.15 -17.74 -1.63
CA CYS A 82 -1.77 -17.98 -2.07
C CYS A 82 -1.18 -19.22 -1.40
N HIS A 83 -1.34 -19.35 -0.09
CA HIS A 83 -0.80 -20.48 0.67
C HIS A 83 -1.46 -21.82 0.29
N ARG A 84 -2.77 -21.83 -0.02
CA ARG A 84 -3.43 -23.04 -0.56
C ARG A 84 -2.85 -23.52 -1.90
N TYR A 85 -2.26 -22.59 -2.66
CA TYR A 85 -1.61 -22.87 -3.94
C TYR A 85 -0.09 -23.02 -3.81
N SER A 86 0.47 -23.01 -2.58
CA SER A 86 1.91 -23.04 -2.30
C SER A 86 2.66 -21.91 -3.02
N THR A 87 2.06 -20.73 -3.09
CA THR A 87 2.56 -19.52 -3.75
C THR A 87 2.78 -18.43 -2.72
N LEU A 88 3.88 -17.66 -2.84
CA LEU A 88 4.19 -16.56 -1.93
C LEU A 88 3.31 -15.33 -2.20
N LEU A 89 2.93 -14.61 -1.14
CA LEU A 89 2.32 -13.30 -1.24
C LEU A 89 3.33 -12.19 -0.91
N LEU A 90 3.67 -11.38 -1.91
CA LEU A 90 4.56 -10.23 -1.79
C LEU A 90 3.74 -8.94 -1.82
N VAL A 91 3.89 -8.09 -0.80
CA VAL A 91 3.11 -6.85 -0.69
C VAL A 91 4.01 -5.62 -0.72
N ASP A 92 3.79 -4.75 -1.68
CA ASP A 92 4.29 -3.38 -1.66
C ASP A 92 3.40 -2.54 -0.75
N ASN A 93 3.82 -2.38 0.49
CA ASN A 93 3.14 -1.60 1.52
C ASN A 93 3.79 -0.21 1.69
N ALA A 94 4.38 0.33 0.62
CA ALA A 94 5.09 1.60 0.68
C ALA A 94 4.27 2.76 1.26
N HIS A 95 2.95 2.69 1.21
CA HIS A 95 2.04 3.68 1.78
C HIS A 95 1.45 3.27 3.13
N GLY A 96 1.82 2.12 3.69
CA GLY A 96 1.15 1.52 4.84
C GLY A 96 2.04 1.21 6.06
N ALA A 97 3.27 1.75 6.14
CA ALA A 97 4.16 1.50 7.28
C ALA A 97 3.51 1.81 8.65
N HIS A 98 2.59 2.78 8.70
CA HIS A 98 1.82 3.16 9.90
C HIS A 98 0.71 2.16 10.27
N LEU A 99 0.34 1.23 9.40
CA LEU A 99 -0.78 0.30 9.65
C LEU A 99 -0.51 -0.64 10.82
N ASN A 100 0.76 -0.88 11.15
CA ASN A 100 1.14 -1.65 12.34
C ASN A 100 0.83 -0.92 13.67
N LEU A 101 0.53 0.38 13.63
CA LEU A 101 0.22 1.20 14.81
C LEU A 101 -1.26 1.19 15.18
N PHE A 102 -2.09 0.45 14.47
CA PHE A 102 -3.50 0.27 14.83
C PHE A 102 -3.68 -1.00 15.66
N ARG A 103 -4.67 -0.97 16.59
CA ARG A 103 -4.99 -2.14 17.43
C ARG A 103 -5.56 -3.31 16.65
N ALA A 104 -6.29 -3.02 15.56
CA ALA A 104 -6.74 -4.03 14.63
C ALA A 104 -5.58 -4.44 13.72
N ALA A 105 -5.47 -5.70 13.37
CA ALA A 105 -4.51 -6.19 12.40
C ALA A 105 -4.82 -5.57 11.02
N MET A 106 -3.91 -4.73 10.53
CA MET A 106 -4.04 -4.03 9.26
C MET A 106 -2.78 -4.11 8.41
N HIS A 107 -1.61 -4.30 9.03
CA HIS A 107 -0.34 -4.42 8.34
C HIS A 107 -0.26 -5.78 7.61
N PRO A 108 0.26 -5.85 6.36
CA PRO A 108 0.30 -7.08 5.57
C PRO A 108 0.94 -8.28 6.29
N MET A 109 2.00 -8.06 7.06
CA MET A 109 2.64 -9.13 7.83
C MET A 109 1.74 -9.72 8.92
N GLN A 110 0.86 -8.91 9.50
CA GLN A 110 -0.14 -9.38 10.48
C GLN A 110 -1.27 -10.17 9.81
N LEU A 111 -1.45 -9.99 8.51
CA LEU A 111 -2.51 -10.56 7.69
C LEU A 111 -2.05 -11.74 6.83
N GLY A 112 -0.79 -12.19 7.00
CA GLY A 112 -0.27 -13.40 6.37
C GLY A 112 0.52 -13.18 5.08
N ALA A 113 0.99 -11.95 4.77
CA ALA A 113 1.95 -11.76 3.69
C ALA A 113 3.29 -12.43 4.02
N ASP A 114 3.95 -13.01 3.02
CA ASP A 114 5.26 -13.66 3.19
C ASP A 114 6.40 -12.65 3.16
N LEU A 115 6.32 -11.66 2.27
CA LEU A 115 7.22 -10.50 2.26
C LEU A 115 6.42 -9.20 2.12
N CYS A 116 6.93 -8.16 2.78
CA CYS A 116 6.32 -6.84 2.75
C CYS A 116 7.40 -5.75 2.75
N ALA A 117 7.27 -4.80 1.84
CA ALA A 117 8.18 -3.65 1.76
C ALA A 117 7.48 -2.36 2.21
N ASP A 118 8.03 -1.72 3.24
CA ASP A 118 7.55 -0.45 3.79
C ASP A 118 8.46 0.70 3.40
N SER A 119 7.88 1.83 3.00
CA SER A 119 8.59 3.11 2.94
C SER A 119 8.31 3.89 4.22
N LEU A 120 9.24 3.82 5.19
CA LEU A 120 9.06 4.47 6.49
C LEU A 120 8.88 5.99 6.35
N HIS A 121 9.61 6.60 5.43
CA HIS A 121 9.62 8.05 5.18
C HIS A 121 8.30 8.62 4.60
N LYS A 122 7.38 7.79 4.16
CA LYS A 122 6.10 8.28 3.59
C LYS A 122 5.07 8.61 4.66
N ASN A 123 5.03 7.83 5.74
CA ASN A 123 3.98 7.90 6.74
C ASN A 123 4.50 7.97 8.19
N LEU A 124 5.80 7.73 8.40
CA LEU A 124 6.47 7.89 9.68
C LEU A 124 7.48 9.05 9.59
N PRO A 125 7.90 9.63 10.71
CA PRO A 125 8.80 10.80 10.74
C PRO A 125 10.26 10.43 10.47
N ALA A 126 10.53 9.69 9.38
CA ALA A 126 11.85 9.29 8.93
C ALA A 126 12.28 10.08 7.68
N LEU A 127 13.58 10.24 7.48
CA LEU A 127 14.14 10.89 6.29
C LEU A 127 13.88 10.08 5.03
N THR A 128 13.74 10.78 3.91
CA THR A 128 13.52 10.16 2.59
C THR A 128 14.61 9.13 2.29
N GLY A 129 14.19 7.94 1.87
CA GLY A 129 15.06 6.79 1.62
C GLY A 129 14.98 5.73 2.73
N ALA A 130 14.45 6.07 3.91
CA ALA A 130 14.23 5.08 4.97
C ALA A 130 13.13 4.08 4.53
N ALA A 131 13.48 2.80 4.52
CA ALA A 131 12.58 1.71 4.14
C ALA A 131 12.91 0.46 4.97
N ALA A 132 11.95 -0.46 5.05
CA ALA A 132 12.11 -1.76 5.70
C ALA A 132 11.56 -2.86 4.80
N LEU A 133 12.25 -3.99 4.77
CA LEU A 133 11.75 -5.24 4.19
C LEU A 133 11.45 -6.20 5.34
N HIS A 134 10.20 -6.65 5.40
CA HIS A 134 9.72 -7.64 6.35
C HIS A 134 9.59 -8.99 5.66
N MET A 135 9.87 -10.06 6.37
CA MET A 135 9.73 -11.43 5.89
C MET A 135 9.15 -12.31 6.99
N ALA A 136 8.23 -13.19 6.62
CA ALA A 136 7.59 -14.12 7.56
C ALA A 136 8.50 -15.29 7.90
N ASP A 137 9.25 -15.78 6.92
CA ASP A 137 10.20 -16.87 7.07
C ASP A 137 11.63 -16.34 7.26
N PRO A 138 12.27 -16.55 8.44
CA PRO A 138 13.66 -16.16 8.68
C PRO A 138 14.67 -16.80 7.74
N ASP A 139 14.37 -17.96 7.17
CA ASP A 139 15.27 -18.67 6.26
C ASP A 139 15.48 -17.91 4.93
N MET A 140 14.55 -17.02 4.56
CA MET A 140 14.69 -16.12 3.40
C MET A 140 15.70 -14.99 3.60
N ARG A 141 16.24 -14.82 4.83
CA ARG A 141 17.07 -13.66 5.19
C ARG A 141 18.34 -13.50 4.35
N GLU A 142 19.06 -14.59 4.13
CA GLU A 142 20.34 -14.53 3.40
C GLU A 142 20.11 -14.15 1.93
N GLU A 143 19.11 -14.74 1.29
CA GLU A 143 18.72 -14.43 -0.09
C GLU A 143 18.22 -12.99 -0.22
N ALA A 144 17.41 -12.53 0.72
CA ALA A 144 16.93 -11.15 0.75
C ALA A 144 18.09 -10.14 0.90
N LEU A 145 19.02 -10.38 1.80
CA LEU A 145 20.21 -9.54 1.98
C LEU A 145 21.10 -9.52 0.73
N TYR A 146 21.29 -10.67 0.10
CA TYR A 146 22.03 -10.75 -1.16
C TYR A 146 21.33 -9.94 -2.26
N ALA A 147 20.02 -10.12 -2.46
CA ALA A 147 19.25 -9.37 -3.45
C ALA A 147 19.30 -7.85 -3.18
N MET A 148 19.15 -7.44 -1.93
CA MET A 148 19.28 -6.03 -1.54
C MET A 148 20.67 -5.47 -1.82
N SER A 149 21.73 -6.25 -1.67
CA SER A 149 23.11 -5.83 -1.94
C SER A 149 23.39 -5.55 -3.42
N LEU A 150 22.62 -6.16 -4.33
CA LEU A 150 22.76 -5.94 -5.77
C LEU A 150 22.27 -4.56 -6.22
N PHE A 151 21.29 -4.01 -5.52
CA PHE A 151 20.63 -2.76 -5.89
C PHE A 151 20.76 -1.66 -4.84
N GLY A 152 21.14 -2.02 -3.62
CA GLY A 152 21.36 -1.11 -2.51
C GLY A 152 22.74 -0.45 -2.56
N SER A 153 22.87 0.66 -1.83
CA SER A 153 24.17 1.31 -1.66
C SER A 153 25.07 0.52 -0.72
N SER A 154 26.34 0.33 -1.10
CA SER A 154 27.38 -0.20 -0.20
C SER A 154 27.82 0.81 0.87
N SER A 155 27.39 2.07 0.76
CA SER A 155 27.71 3.17 1.68
C SER A 155 26.40 3.73 2.27
N PRO A 156 25.81 3.07 3.27
CA PRO A 156 24.54 3.50 3.85
C PRO A 156 24.69 4.87 4.54
N SER A 157 23.64 5.69 4.42
CA SER A 157 23.58 6.96 5.15
C SER A 157 23.20 6.73 6.61
N TYR A 158 24.14 6.98 7.52
CA TYR A 158 23.89 6.89 8.95
C TYR A 158 22.78 7.86 9.42
N LEU A 159 22.61 9.01 8.76
CA LEU A 159 21.51 9.95 9.07
C LEU A 159 20.16 9.34 8.74
N ILE A 160 20.02 8.65 7.61
CA ILE A 160 18.77 7.95 7.25
C ILE A 160 18.51 6.82 8.24
N MET A 161 19.52 6.02 8.58
CA MET A 161 19.37 4.94 9.55
C MET A 161 18.97 5.46 10.93
N LEU A 162 19.64 6.50 11.43
CA LEU A 162 19.30 7.14 12.69
C LEU A 162 17.88 7.70 12.69
N SER A 163 17.45 8.33 11.57
CA SER A 163 16.10 8.86 11.47
C SER A 163 15.02 7.76 11.49
N ALA A 164 15.32 6.60 10.92
CA ALA A 164 14.42 5.45 10.98
C ALA A 164 14.30 4.91 12.41
N ASP A 165 15.42 4.78 13.13
CA ASP A 165 15.47 4.33 14.52
C ASP A 165 14.70 5.28 15.44
N MET A 166 14.95 6.59 15.33
CA MET A 166 14.22 7.62 16.09
C MET A 166 12.72 7.63 15.77
N ALA A 167 12.33 7.39 14.51
CA ALA A 167 10.94 7.31 14.12
C ALA A 167 10.24 6.11 14.78
N LEU A 168 10.90 4.96 14.85
CA LEU A 168 10.37 3.78 15.52
C LEU A 168 10.23 4.00 17.02
N GLU A 169 11.25 4.54 17.68
CA GLU A 169 11.22 4.92 19.10
C GLU A 169 10.04 5.88 19.41
N GLN A 170 9.85 6.90 18.58
CA GLN A 170 8.73 7.83 18.72
C GLN A 170 7.36 7.13 18.57
N MET A 171 7.27 6.13 17.67
CA MET A 171 6.03 5.38 17.49
C MET A 171 5.75 4.45 18.67
N GLU A 172 6.76 3.84 19.27
CA GLU A 172 6.63 3.06 20.51
C GLU A 172 6.15 3.93 21.67
N GLY A 173 6.62 5.17 21.76
CA GLY A 173 6.32 6.12 22.82
C GLY A 173 4.94 6.81 22.75
N GLY A 174 4.01 6.38 21.87
CA GLY A 174 2.66 6.98 21.78
C GLY A 174 2.08 7.03 20.37
N GLY A 175 2.70 6.31 19.44
CA GLY A 175 2.27 6.25 18.02
C GLY A 175 0.87 5.69 17.86
N VAL A 176 0.49 4.67 18.63
CA VAL A 176 -0.84 4.03 18.58
C VAL A 176 -1.94 5.04 18.90
N GLU A 177 -1.78 5.80 20.00
CA GLU A 177 -2.74 6.82 20.40
C GLU A 177 -2.77 7.99 19.40
N GLY A 178 -1.60 8.38 18.87
CA GLY A 178 -1.47 9.42 17.85
C GLY A 178 -2.18 9.04 16.56
N MET A 179 -1.95 7.84 16.06
CA MET A 179 -2.59 7.33 14.84
C MET A 179 -4.09 7.13 15.03
N THR A 180 -4.53 6.67 16.20
CA THR A 180 -5.96 6.54 16.52
C THR A 180 -6.66 7.89 16.48
N ARG A 181 -6.08 8.93 17.10
CA ARG A 181 -6.64 10.30 17.06
C ARG A 181 -6.66 10.86 15.63
N LEU A 182 -5.59 10.65 14.87
CA LEU A 182 -5.52 11.08 13.47
C LEU A 182 -6.60 10.40 12.62
N ALA A 183 -6.76 9.09 12.76
CA ALA A 183 -7.80 8.34 12.04
C ALA A 183 -9.21 8.83 12.36
N GLN A 184 -9.50 9.13 13.63
CA GLN A 184 -10.78 9.72 14.04
C GLN A 184 -10.99 11.08 13.39
N TRP A 185 -9.99 11.95 13.45
CA TRP A 185 -10.06 13.27 12.81
C TRP A 185 -10.29 13.15 11.28
N VAL A 186 -9.55 12.27 10.59
CA VAL A 186 -9.74 12.03 9.15
C VAL A 186 -11.15 11.51 8.87
N HIS A 187 -11.66 10.60 9.68
CA HIS A 187 -13.03 10.09 9.55
C HIS A 187 -14.07 11.23 9.65
N GLU A 188 -13.91 12.12 10.60
CA GLU A 188 -14.77 13.30 10.73
C GLU A 188 -14.68 14.23 9.50
N GLN A 189 -13.45 14.47 8.99
CA GLN A 189 -13.27 15.29 7.79
C GLN A 189 -13.90 14.64 6.54
N LYS A 190 -13.80 13.31 6.39
CA LYS A 190 -14.52 12.55 5.33
C LYS A 190 -16.03 12.80 5.43
N GLY A 191 -16.59 12.72 6.63
CA GLY A 191 -18.01 13.01 6.86
C GLY A 191 -18.39 14.45 6.54
N ARG A 192 -17.57 15.43 6.94
CA ARG A 192 -17.79 16.85 6.65
C ARG A 192 -17.73 17.15 5.16
N ALA A 193 -16.75 16.59 4.44
CA ALA A 193 -16.61 16.73 3.01
C ALA A 193 -17.79 16.12 2.25
N ALA A 194 -18.21 14.91 2.61
CA ALA A 194 -19.35 14.24 2.01
C ALA A 194 -20.66 15.05 2.16
N ARG A 195 -20.89 15.63 3.35
CA ARG A 195 -22.07 16.51 3.59
C ARG A 195 -22.06 17.79 2.73
N ARG A 196 -20.89 18.19 2.24
CA ARG A 196 -20.73 19.34 1.33
C ARG A 196 -20.77 18.96 -0.15
N GLY A 197 -21.08 17.67 -0.46
CA GLY A 197 -21.20 17.18 -1.83
C GLY A 197 -19.88 16.76 -2.49
N TYR A 198 -18.77 16.70 -1.74
CA TYR A 198 -17.53 16.14 -2.29
C TYR A 198 -17.64 14.63 -2.42
N GLN A 199 -17.12 14.10 -3.52
CA GLN A 199 -16.93 12.66 -3.68
C GLN A 199 -15.73 12.23 -2.83
N ILE A 200 -15.91 11.20 -2.02
CA ILE A 200 -14.86 10.66 -1.12
C ILE A 200 -14.63 9.20 -1.50
N VAL A 201 -13.39 8.78 -1.64
CA VAL A 201 -13.05 7.36 -1.80
C VAL A 201 -13.52 6.59 -0.56
N ARG A 202 -14.36 5.59 -0.76
CA ARG A 202 -14.98 4.75 0.27
C ARG A 202 -14.99 3.30 -0.20
N THR A 203 -13.82 2.68 -0.30
CA THR A 203 -13.74 1.25 -0.54
C THR A 203 -13.98 0.48 0.77
N PHE A 204 -14.32 -0.80 0.66
CA PHE A 204 -14.61 -1.66 1.82
C PHE A 204 -13.45 -1.67 2.82
N LEU A 205 -12.21 -1.74 2.30
CA LEU A 205 -10.99 -1.61 3.08
C LEU A 205 -10.25 -0.33 2.63
N CYS A 206 -10.01 0.57 3.55
CA CYS A 206 -9.36 1.85 3.31
C CYS A 206 -8.38 2.20 4.42
N ASP A 207 -7.25 2.78 4.05
CA ASP A 207 -6.30 3.38 4.99
C ASP A 207 -7.02 4.43 5.87
N PRO A 208 -7.03 4.26 7.20
CA PRO A 208 -7.77 5.12 8.11
C PRO A 208 -7.33 6.59 8.08
N ILE A 209 -6.06 6.86 7.75
CA ILE A 209 -5.52 8.24 7.75
C ILE A 209 -5.48 8.87 6.35
N ARG A 210 -5.93 8.16 5.30
CA ARG A 210 -5.96 8.69 3.94
C ARG A 210 -7.30 9.36 3.64
N LEU A 211 -7.24 10.62 3.21
CA LEU A 211 -8.39 11.37 2.69
C LEU A 211 -8.20 11.62 1.19
N THR A 212 -8.96 10.92 0.36
CA THR A 212 -8.95 11.09 -1.09
C THR A 212 -10.30 11.64 -1.54
N VAL A 213 -10.26 12.78 -2.24
CA VAL A 213 -11.43 13.58 -2.63
C VAL A 213 -11.48 13.73 -4.14
N GLY A 214 -12.65 13.49 -4.73
CA GLY A 214 -12.93 13.76 -6.14
C GLY A 214 -13.61 15.12 -6.33
N PHE A 215 -13.20 15.81 -7.38
CA PHE A 215 -13.68 17.16 -7.71
C PHE A 215 -14.53 17.20 -8.98
N ALA A 216 -14.74 16.06 -9.65
CA ALA A 216 -15.50 15.99 -10.91
C ALA A 216 -16.95 16.50 -10.74
N SER A 217 -17.60 16.15 -9.62
CA SER A 217 -18.95 16.62 -9.28
C SER A 217 -19.03 18.13 -9.08
N MET A 218 -17.91 18.81 -8.88
CA MET A 218 -17.81 20.27 -8.73
C MET A 218 -17.49 20.99 -10.04
N GLY A 219 -17.44 20.27 -11.16
CA GLY A 219 -17.13 20.83 -12.48
C GLY A 219 -15.68 21.25 -12.68
N CYS A 220 -14.74 20.77 -11.83
CA CYS A 220 -13.32 21.05 -11.97
C CYS A 220 -12.48 19.76 -11.89
N THR A 221 -11.30 19.81 -12.51
CA THR A 221 -10.31 18.75 -12.39
C THR A 221 -9.51 18.92 -11.08
N ALA A 222 -8.91 17.84 -10.58
CA ALA A 222 -8.02 17.89 -9.41
C ALA A 222 -6.83 18.86 -9.64
N ARG A 223 -6.34 18.97 -10.88
CA ARG A 223 -5.30 19.92 -11.25
C ARG A 223 -5.77 21.37 -11.08
N GLN A 224 -6.93 21.72 -11.64
CA GLN A 224 -7.51 23.06 -11.51
C GLN A 224 -7.74 23.43 -10.05
N PHE A 225 -8.25 22.49 -9.25
CA PHE A 225 -8.45 22.70 -7.83
C PHE A 225 -7.12 22.89 -7.08
N GLY A 226 -6.10 22.09 -7.39
CA GLY A 226 -4.76 22.23 -6.81
C GLY A 226 -4.09 23.59 -7.16
N GLU A 227 -4.26 24.06 -8.40
CA GLU A 227 -3.80 25.39 -8.82
C GLU A 227 -4.53 26.50 -8.07
N TRP A 228 -5.85 26.35 -7.90
CA TRP A 228 -6.67 27.32 -7.17
C TRP A 228 -6.27 27.43 -5.69
N ILE A 229 -6.00 26.30 -5.00
CA ILE A 229 -5.52 26.32 -3.62
C ILE A 229 -4.16 27.01 -3.53
N ARG A 230 -3.22 26.66 -4.41
CA ARG A 230 -1.86 27.23 -4.40
C ARG A 230 -1.84 28.76 -4.57
N LEU A 231 -2.81 29.32 -5.31
CA LEU A 231 -2.93 30.76 -5.51
C LEU A 231 -3.57 31.48 -4.31
N ARG A 232 -4.14 30.77 -3.36
CA ARG A 232 -4.85 31.35 -2.20
C ARG A 232 -4.21 31.06 -0.84
N GLY A 233 -3.02 30.46 -0.83
CA GLY A 233 -2.26 30.11 0.36
C GLY A 233 -2.54 28.73 0.86
#